data_7c5d2e2807272925df6a0ab112159dc9
#
_entry.id   7c5d2e2807272925df6a0ab112159dc9
#
_cell.length_a   1.000
_cell.length_b   1.000
_cell.length_c   1.000
_cell.angle_alpha   90.00
_cell.angle_beta   90.00
_cell.angle_gamma   90.00
#
_symmetry.space_group_name_H-M   'P 1'
#
loop_
_entity.id
_entity.type
_entity.pdbx_description
1 polymer ?
#
loop_
_entity_poly.entity_id
_entity_poly.type
_entity_poly.pdbx_seq_one_letter_code
_entity_poly.pdbx_strand_id
1 'polypeptide(L)'
;MKAANTMQVRQHNKTVIRQAMLCLRQATRPQLAQKTGLSQVTVSAVLAELMEKGEVESCGSVPSEGGRPSACYRYRGERHSAGVLYTYQMEGRTLVQLEVFDLFGDGVDRASQFLGDLRPESFDALLDAAFQETPGIRTLALGVPGQVEGEKILFCDHRALAGDALSRRWKGRYHVPVLLENDINAAVLGYVQGLPGEVAGLTAGLYFPGRFGPGMGLALGRSPWPGRQGFVGEFHYLYGLDQWNGMDHGNPAAVEETAARYLRAVCVMAGPERVVLYGDVFRPGSEETIRQKVEKTFYNAYGLQLEVRRDMGPDYSAGMKALALRQLKHTLFGTAWEEE
;
A
#
# COMPACT_ATOMS: atom_id res chain seq x y z
N MET A 1 15.26 32.73 -18.62
CA MET A 1 14.33 31.70 -19.17
C MET A 1 15.04 30.48 -19.77
N LYS A 2 16.07 30.58 -20.64
CA LYS A 2 16.77 29.41 -21.24
C LYS A 2 17.47 28.48 -20.22
N ALA A 3 18.09 29.01 -19.17
CA ALA A 3 18.81 28.21 -18.15
C ALA A 3 17.83 27.36 -17.27
N ALA A 4 16.68 27.91 -16.90
CA ALA A 4 15.65 27.20 -16.13
C ALA A 4 15.08 26.03 -16.94
N ASN A 5 14.85 26.20 -18.23
CA ASN A 5 14.36 25.14 -19.11
C ASN A 5 15.38 23.99 -19.24
N THR A 6 16.68 24.29 -19.34
CA THR A 6 17.75 23.29 -19.42
C THR A 6 17.85 22.45 -18.12
N MET A 7 17.70 23.08 -16.96
CA MET A 7 17.71 22.38 -15.68
C MET A 7 16.49 21.44 -15.54
N GLN A 8 15.29 21.90 -15.94
CA GLN A 8 14.08 21.10 -15.91
C GLN A 8 14.18 19.88 -16.84
N VAL A 9 14.66 20.05 -18.07
CA VAL A 9 14.89 18.96 -19.02
C VAL A 9 15.91 17.95 -18.47
N ARG A 10 17.01 18.42 -17.86
CA ARG A 10 18.01 17.54 -17.25
C ARG A 10 17.43 16.74 -16.09
N GLN A 11 16.62 17.36 -15.24
CA GLN A 11 15.96 16.67 -14.12
C GLN A 11 14.94 15.65 -14.62
N HIS A 12 14.14 15.99 -15.61
CA HIS A 12 13.22 15.07 -16.27
C HIS A 12 13.96 13.85 -16.84
N ASN A 13 15.03 14.05 -17.61
CA ASN A 13 15.82 12.94 -18.17
C ASN A 13 16.39 12.01 -17.08
N LYS A 14 16.80 12.57 -15.93
CA LYS A 14 17.23 11.75 -14.77
C LYS A 14 16.10 10.89 -14.23
N THR A 15 14.91 11.49 -14.06
CA THR A 15 13.74 10.77 -13.56
C THR A 15 13.38 9.62 -14.49
N VAL A 16 13.28 9.87 -15.79
CA VAL A 16 12.96 8.84 -16.80
C VAL A 16 13.99 7.70 -16.80
N ILE A 17 15.28 8.01 -16.71
CA ILE A 17 16.32 6.97 -16.64
C ILE A 17 16.26 6.19 -15.33
N ARG A 18 16.00 6.84 -14.18
CA ARG A 18 15.79 6.15 -12.91
C ARG A 18 14.59 5.19 -12.97
N GLN A 19 13.47 5.63 -13.54
CA GLN A 19 12.29 4.79 -13.74
C GLN A 19 12.62 3.56 -14.57
N ALA A 20 13.30 3.76 -15.72
CA ALA A 20 13.73 2.66 -16.56
C ALA A 20 14.69 1.70 -15.83
N MET A 21 15.64 2.23 -15.06
CA MET A 21 16.58 1.42 -14.27
C MET A 21 15.90 0.66 -13.13
N LEU A 22 14.92 1.26 -12.45
CA LEU A 22 14.16 0.56 -11.41
C LEU A 22 13.31 -0.58 -12.00
N CYS A 23 12.73 -0.37 -13.18
CA CYS A 23 11.97 -1.40 -13.88
C CYS A 23 12.87 -2.56 -14.36
N LEU A 24 14.03 -2.24 -14.95
CA LEU A 24 14.94 -3.22 -15.55
C LEU A 24 15.94 -3.83 -14.55
N ARG A 25 16.16 -3.17 -13.39
CA ARG A 25 17.18 -3.44 -12.36
C ARG A 25 18.60 -3.32 -12.88
N GLN A 26 18.87 -3.83 -14.08
CA GLN A 26 20.14 -3.70 -14.82
C GLN A 26 19.88 -3.50 -16.30
N ALA A 27 20.70 -2.69 -16.97
CA ALA A 27 20.54 -2.41 -18.40
C ALA A 27 21.84 -1.91 -19.03
N THR A 28 21.94 -2.06 -20.35
CA THR A 28 22.96 -1.42 -21.19
C THR A 28 22.48 -0.05 -21.66
N ARG A 29 23.40 0.80 -22.13
CA ARG A 29 23.03 2.13 -22.71
C ARG A 29 22.03 2.03 -23.87
N PRO A 30 22.20 1.10 -24.83
CA PRO A 30 21.21 0.92 -25.90
C PRO A 30 19.81 0.55 -25.38
N GLN A 31 19.72 -0.37 -24.39
CA GLN A 31 18.43 -0.75 -23.78
C GLN A 31 17.75 0.44 -23.10
N LEU A 32 18.51 1.26 -22.35
CA LEU A 32 17.98 2.47 -21.74
C LEU A 32 17.56 3.50 -22.79
N ALA A 33 18.34 3.71 -23.84
CA ALA A 33 17.96 4.61 -24.92
C ALA A 33 16.66 4.16 -25.61
N GLN A 34 16.51 2.86 -25.87
CA GLN A 34 15.30 2.28 -26.45
C GLN A 34 14.09 2.44 -25.50
N LYS A 35 14.25 2.10 -24.20
CA LYS A 35 13.16 2.17 -23.20
C LYS A 35 12.69 3.59 -22.92
N THR A 36 13.61 4.57 -22.97
CA THR A 36 13.32 5.96 -22.58
C THR A 36 13.07 6.90 -23.76
N GLY A 37 13.40 6.48 -25.00
CA GLY A 37 13.39 7.37 -26.16
C GLY A 37 14.51 8.43 -26.19
N LEU A 38 15.44 8.41 -25.21
CA LEU A 38 16.53 9.36 -25.13
C LEU A 38 17.73 8.94 -25.98
N SER A 39 18.53 9.94 -26.43
CA SER A 39 19.76 9.64 -27.16
C SER A 39 20.79 8.91 -26.26
N GLN A 40 21.62 8.05 -26.85
CA GLN A 40 22.69 7.38 -26.11
C GLN A 40 23.68 8.34 -25.44
N VAL A 41 23.87 9.52 -26.01
CA VAL A 41 24.69 10.60 -25.43
C VAL A 41 24.05 11.13 -24.12
N THR A 42 22.73 11.39 -24.16
CA THR A 42 21.97 11.81 -22.97
C THR A 42 21.99 10.72 -21.90
N VAL A 43 21.73 9.45 -22.27
CA VAL A 43 21.80 8.29 -21.36
C VAL A 43 23.19 8.19 -20.72
N SER A 44 24.27 8.33 -21.50
CA SER A 44 25.65 8.26 -21.00
C SER A 44 25.94 9.37 -19.98
N ALA A 45 25.51 10.60 -20.26
CA ALA A 45 25.73 11.74 -19.37
C ALA A 45 24.97 11.55 -18.03
N VAL A 46 23.72 11.10 -18.09
CA VAL A 46 22.91 10.84 -16.87
C VAL A 46 23.47 9.66 -16.08
N LEU A 47 23.85 8.55 -16.74
CA LEU A 47 24.46 7.41 -16.05
C LEU A 47 25.75 7.82 -15.32
N ALA A 48 26.58 8.66 -15.91
CA ALA A 48 27.79 9.17 -15.25
C ALA A 48 27.45 9.93 -13.95
N GLU A 49 26.42 10.78 -13.97
CA GLU A 49 25.95 11.49 -12.78
C GLU A 49 25.37 10.55 -11.72
N LEU A 50 24.62 9.52 -12.12
CA LEU A 50 24.04 8.53 -11.20
C LEU A 50 25.15 7.64 -10.59
N MET A 51 26.20 7.32 -11.36
CA MET A 51 27.37 6.59 -10.86
C MET A 51 28.17 7.44 -9.85
N GLU A 52 28.38 8.72 -10.12
CA GLU A 52 29.04 9.65 -9.20
C GLU A 52 28.30 9.75 -7.85
N LYS A 53 26.95 9.70 -7.89
CA LYS A 53 26.10 9.65 -6.70
C LYS A 53 26.02 8.27 -6.05
N GLY A 54 26.58 7.24 -6.68
CA GLY A 54 26.51 5.87 -6.22
C GLY A 54 25.11 5.23 -6.32
N GLU A 55 24.21 5.81 -7.12
CA GLU A 55 22.88 5.24 -7.39
C GLU A 55 22.96 4.08 -8.39
N VAL A 56 23.95 4.10 -9.27
CA VAL A 56 24.21 3.12 -10.31
C VAL A 56 25.64 2.65 -10.22
N GLU A 57 25.89 1.41 -10.54
CA GLU A 57 27.24 0.84 -10.66
C GLU A 57 27.40 0.05 -11.97
N SER A 58 28.65 -0.14 -12.41
CA SER A 58 28.96 -1.03 -13.54
C SER A 58 28.88 -2.49 -13.07
N CYS A 59 28.16 -3.33 -13.79
CA CYS A 59 28.01 -4.76 -13.50
C CYS A 59 28.61 -5.67 -14.59
N GLY A 60 29.61 -5.17 -15.34
CA GLY A 60 30.29 -5.91 -16.38
C GLY A 60 29.84 -5.56 -17.78
N SER A 61 29.81 -6.52 -18.68
CA SER A 61 29.40 -6.34 -20.08
C SER A 61 28.50 -7.49 -20.55
N VAL A 62 27.58 -7.17 -21.45
CA VAL A 62 26.64 -8.13 -22.07
C VAL A 62 27.07 -8.30 -23.53
N PRO A 63 27.11 -9.54 -24.06
CA PRO A 63 27.33 -9.78 -25.48
C PRO A 63 26.31 -9.01 -26.33
N SER A 64 26.74 -8.42 -27.44
CA SER A 64 25.84 -7.78 -28.40
C SER A 64 25.75 -8.65 -29.65
N GLU A 65 24.60 -8.74 -30.30
CA GLU A 65 24.42 -9.46 -31.56
C GLU A 65 25.28 -8.79 -32.65
N GLY A 66 26.44 -9.40 -32.93
CA GLY A 66 27.34 -8.97 -34.02
C GLY A 66 28.23 -7.75 -33.74
N GLY A 67 28.38 -7.28 -32.48
CA GLY A 67 29.19 -6.11 -32.14
C GLY A 67 30.08 -6.28 -30.89
N ARG A 68 30.79 -5.21 -30.52
CA ARG A 68 31.59 -5.17 -29.29
C ARG A 68 30.66 -5.29 -28.06
N PRO A 69 31.01 -6.08 -27.01
CA PRO A 69 30.23 -6.19 -25.79
C PRO A 69 29.85 -4.83 -25.21
N SER A 70 28.59 -4.67 -24.84
CA SER A 70 28.05 -3.44 -24.28
C SER A 70 28.19 -3.43 -22.75
N ALA A 71 28.69 -2.33 -22.19
CA ALA A 71 28.76 -2.17 -20.74
C ALA A 71 27.36 -2.22 -20.11
N CYS A 72 27.22 -3.00 -19.03
CA CYS A 72 26.02 -3.17 -18.24
C CYS A 72 26.10 -2.32 -16.97
N TYR A 73 24.98 -1.76 -16.60
CA TYR A 73 24.81 -0.92 -15.40
C TYR A 73 23.70 -1.49 -14.55
N ARG A 74 23.89 -1.52 -13.22
CA ARG A 74 22.93 -1.96 -12.23
C ARG A 74 22.49 -0.78 -11.34
N TYR A 75 21.20 -0.65 -11.11
CA TYR A 75 20.69 0.31 -10.12
C TYR A 75 20.84 -0.26 -8.70
N ARG A 76 21.29 0.56 -7.77
CA ARG A 76 21.55 0.16 -6.39
C ARG A 76 20.35 0.43 -5.48
N GLY A 77 19.21 -0.16 -5.85
CA GLY A 77 17.95 0.00 -5.14
C GLY A 77 17.99 -0.49 -3.68
N GLU A 78 18.86 -1.45 -3.40
CA GLU A 78 19.11 -2.00 -2.05
C GLU A 78 19.66 -0.99 -1.03
N ARG A 79 20.13 0.16 -1.48
CA ARG A 79 20.65 1.24 -0.60
C ARG A 79 19.55 2.03 0.11
N HIS A 80 18.33 1.92 -0.34
CA HIS A 80 17.19 2.67 0.17
C HIS A 80 16.04 1.73 0.44
N SER A 81 15.48 1.82 1.63
CA SER A 81 14.42 0.92 2.09
C SER A 81 13.28 1.68 2.74
N ALA A 82 12.12 1.04 2.76
CA ALA A 82 10.93 1.44 3.51
C ALA A 82 10.66 0.43 4.62
N GLY A 83 10.47 0.90 5.84
CA GLY A 83 9.96 0.09 6.96
C GLY A 83 8.44 0.17 7.02
N VAL A 84 7.76 -0.97 7.05
CA VAL A 84 6.30 -1.08 7.06
C VAL A 84 5.86 -1.86 8.28
N LEU A 85 5.05 -1.24 9.12
CA LEU A 85 4.47 -1.86 10.30
C LEU A 85 3.00 -2.17 10.09
N TYR A 86 2.60 -3.34 10.55
CA TYR A 86 1.22 -3.81 10.55
C TYR A 86 0.80 -4.17 11.95
N THR A 87 -0.45 -3.93 12.28
CA THR A 87 -1.04 -4.37 13.53
C THR A 87 -2.15 -5.38 13.26
N TYR A 88 -2.06 -6.55 13.87
CA TYR A 88 -3.04 -7.61 13.75
C TYR A 88 -3.57 -8.02 15.12
N GLN A 89 -4.85 -8.36 15.21
CA GLN A 89 -5.41 -9.02 16.38
C GLN A 89 -5.30 -10.54 16.21
N MET A 90 -4.55 -11.19 17.09
CA MET A 90 -4.38 -12.65 17.11
C MET A 90 -4.58 -13.17 18.54
N GLU A 91 -5.53 -14.09 18.74
CA GLU A 91 -5.77 -14.75 20.03
C GLU A 91 -5.92 -13.77 21.21
N GLY A 92 -6.56 -12.63 20.99
CA GLY A 92 -6.78 -11.59 22.00
C GLY A 92 -5.56 -10.73 22.33
N ARG A 93 -4.46 -10.87 21.60
CA ARG A 93 -3.26 -10.03 21.67
C ARG A 93 -3.02 -9.29 20.37
N THR A 94 -2.30 -8.19 20.44
CA THR A 94 -1.89 -7.45 19.24
C THR A 94 -0.52 -7.96 18.79
N LEU A 95 -0.46 -8.51 17.59
CA LEU A 95 0.78 -8.78 16.89
C LEU A 95 1.16 -7.53 16.10
N VAL A 96 2.35 -7.00 16.34
CA VAL A 96 2.99 -5.99 15.50
C VAL A 96 4.01 -6.69 14.64
N GLN A 97 3.89 -6.54 13.34
CA GLN A 97 4.84 -7.08 12.36
C GLN A 97 5.51 -5.91 11.63
N LEU A 98 6.82 -5.94 11.56
CA LEU A 98 7.64 -5.04 10.75
C LEU A 98 8.19 -5.82 9.57
N GLU A 99 8.07 -5.25 8.39
CA GLU A 99 8.72 -5.70 7.17
C GLU A 99 9.51 -4.54 6.56
N VAL A 100 10.70 -4.82 6.09
CA VAL A 100 11.55 -3.83 5.41
C VAL A 100 11.69 -4.25 3.96
N PHE A 101 11.39 -3.33 3.06
CA PHE A 101 11.48 -3.53 1.61
C PHE A 101 12.48 -2.57 1.00
N ASP A 102 13.31 -3.05 0.08
CA ASP A 102 14.16 -2.19 -0.72
C ASP A 102 13.37 -1.39 -1.77
N LEU A 103 14.04 -0.56 -2.55
CA LEU A 103 13.40 0.28 -3.56
C LEU A 103 12.75 -0.53 -4.71
N PHE A 104 13.14 -1.78 -4.90
CA PHE A 104 12.51 -2.70 -5.84
C PHE A 104 11.28 -3.40 -5.26
N GLY A 105 11.06 -3.28 -3.96
CA GLY A 105 10.04 -3.99 -3.23
C GLY A 105 10.44 -5.41 -2.84
N ASP A 106 11.72 -5.75 -2.92
CA ASP A 106 12.20 -7.02 -2.39
C ASP A 106 12.30 -6.93 -0.87
N GLY A 107 11.91 -8.01 -0.16
CA GLY A 107 12.01 -8.06 1.31
C GLY A 107 13.47 -8.12 1.75
N VAL A 108 13.83 -7.21 2.66
CA VAL A 108 15.18 -7.09 3.22
C VAL A 108 15.24 -7.68 4.63
N ASP A 109 14.22 -7.36 5.43
CA ASP A 109 14.15 -7.78 6.84
C ASP A 109 12.69 -7.98 7.26
N ARG A 110 12.49 -8.82 8.29
CA ARG A 110 11.17 -9.08 8.88
C ARG A 110 11.31 -9.41 10.35
N ALA A 111 10.55 -8.70 11.18
CA ALA A 111 10.46 -8.97 12.61
C ALA A 111 9.00 -8.88 13.09
N SER A 112 8.69 -9.56 14.19
CA SER A 112 7.35 -9.49 14.77
C SER A 112 7.42 -9.60 16.29
N GLN A 113 6.46 -8.95 16.96
CA GLN A 113 6.36 -8.96 18.41
C GLN A 113 4.90 -8.91 18.85
N PHE A 114 4.54 -9.74 19.83
CA PHE A 114 3.28 -9.58 20.53
C PHE A 114 3.38 -8.48 21.58
N LEU A 115 2.49 -7.50 21.46
CA LEU A 115 2.40 -6.37 22.37
C LEU A 115 1.02 -6.36 23.06
N GLY A 116 0.95 -5.76 24.24
CA GLY A 116 -0.32 -5.48 24.91
C GLY A 116 -0.98 -4.22 24.37
N ASP A 117 -1.28 -3.25 25.22
CA ASP A 117 -1.79 -1.96 24.80
C ASP A 117 -0.71 -1.21 24.01
N LEU A 118 -1.03 -0.84 22.78
CA LEU A 118 -0.10 -0.09 21.94
C LEU A 118 -0.06 1.38 22.37
N ARG A 119 1.17 1.87 22.52
CA ARG A 119 1.50 3.29 22.73
C ARG A 119 2.58 3.68 21.73
N PRO A 120 2.84 4.98 21.48
CA PRO A 120 3.90 5.39 20.57
C PRO A 120 5.27 4.76 20.86
N GLU A 121 5.60 4.47 22.14
CA GLU A 121 6.86 3.87 22.58
C GLU A 121 6.93 2.36 22.32
N SER A 122 5.79 1.71 22.14
CA SER A 122 5.72 0.24 21.98
C SER A 122 6.48 -0.27 20.75
N PHE A 123 6.70 0.58 19.78
CA PHE A 123 7.38 0.24 18.53
C PHE A 123 8.90 0.47 18.56
N ASP A 124 9.44 1.14 19.60
CA ASP A 124 10.82 1.62 19.62
C ASP A 124 11.83 0.48 19.50
N ALA A 125 11.71 -0.57 20.29
CA ALA A 125 12.67 -1.67 20.29
C ALA A 125 12.76 -2.36 18.92
N LEU A 126 11.58 -2.56 18.27
CA LEU A 126 11.49 -3.17 16.96
C LEU A 126 12.11 -2.28 15.87
N LEU A 127 11.82 -0.98 15.91
CA LEU A 127 12.36 -0.02 14.96
C LEU A 127 13.86 0.25 15.17
N ASP A 128 14.33 0.35 16.43
CA ASP A 128 15.74 0.55 16.71
C ASP A 128 16.60 -0.60 16.15
N ALA A 129 16.15 -1.85 16.33
CA ALA A 129 16.80 -3.01 15.74
C ALA A 129 16.84 -2.94 14.21
N ALA A 130 15.69 -2.62 13.57
CA ALA A 130 15.60 -2.52 12.12
C ALA A 130 16.50 -1.42 11.54
N PHE A 131 16.59 -0.25 12.19
CA PHE A 131 17.50 0.83 11.74
C PHE A 131 18.98 0.50 11.96
N GLN A 132 19.32 -0.34 12.93
CA GLN A 132 20.69 -0.85 13.10
C GLN A 132 21.07 -1.84 12.00
N GLU A 133 20.16 -2.78 11.68
CA GLU A 133 20.39 -3.81 10.66
C GLU A 133 20.27 -3.26 9.25
N THR A 134 19.35 -2.33 9.03
CA THR A 134 19.09 -1.70 7.72
C THR A 134 19.21 -0.17 7.79
N PRO A 135 20.42 0.39 7.78
CA PRO A 135 20.63 1.85 7.83
C PRO A 135 20.06 2.60 6.61
N GLY A 136 19.65 1.86 5.58
CA GLY A 136 19.03 2.36 4.35
C GLY A 136 17.57 2.75 4.48
N ILE A 137 16.90 2.56 5.62
CA ILE A 137 15.50 2.96 5.81
C ILE A 137 15.37 4.48 5.66
N ARG A 138 14.49 4.93 4.75
CA ARG A 138 14.25 6.34 4.39
C ARG A 138 12.80 6.77 4.56
N THR A 139 11.91 5.85 4.89
CA THR A 139 10.51 6.13 5.24
C THR A 139 9.97 5.03 6.14
N LEU A 140 9.00 5.38 6.97
CA LEU A 140 8.23 4.45 7.78
C LEU A 140 6.76 4.55 7.41
N ALA A 141 6.07 3.42 7.36
CA ALA A 141 4.63 3.35 7.19
C ALA A 141 4.02 2.49 8.30
N LEU A 142 2.84 2.89 8.79
CA LEU A 142 2.06 2.11 9.74
C LEU A 142 0.62 2.00 9.27
N GLY A 143 0.13 0.78 9.14
CA GLY A 143 -1.28 0.49 9.01
C GLY A 143 -1.94 0.35 10.38
N VAL A 144 -3.08 1.02 10.58
CA VAL A 144 -3.82 1.03 11.84
C VAL A 144 -5.29 0.68 11.65
N PRO A 145 -5.91 -0.06 12.61
CA PRO A 145 -7.35 -0.27 12.62
C PRO A 145 -8.03 1.02 13.14
N GLY A 146 -8.31 1.97 12.25
CA GLY A 146 -8.90 3.24 12.63
C GLY A 146 -8.79 4.31 11.56
N GLN A 147 -9.27 5.49 11.90
CA GLN A 147 -9.33 6.64 10.99
C GLN A 147 -8.05 7.47 11.07
N VAL A 148 -7.47 7.78 9.91
CA VAL A 148 -6.26 8.60 9.78
C VAL A 148 -6.50 9.81 8.88
N GLU A 149 -5.83 10.92 9.18
CA GLU A 149 -5.76 12.12 8.35
C GLU A 149 -4.31 12.62 8.31
N GLY A 150 -3.66 12.39 7.17
CA GLY A 150 -2.24 12.69 7.01
C GLY A 150 -1.37 11.94 8.04
N GLU A 151 -0.75 12.67 8.94
CA GLU A 151 0.13 12.11 9.98
C GLU A 151 -0.55 11.96 11.35
N LYS A 152 -1.86 12.06 11.37
CA LYS A 152 -2.69 12.01 12.57
C LYS A 152 -3.60 10.79 12.57
N ILE A 153 -3.65 10.09 13.70
CA ILE A 153 -4.65 9.06 13.97
C ILE A 153 -5.82 9.78 14.67
N LEU A 154 -6.94 9.93 13.96
CA LEU A 154 -8.12 10.61 14.51
C LEU A 154 -8.85 9.71 15.51
N PHE A 155 -8.98 8.43 15.16
CA PHE A 155 -9.55 7.38 15.98
C PHE A 155 -8.83 6.07 15.69
N CYS A 156 -8.66 5.22 16.71
CA CYS A 156 -8.05 3.89 16.59
C CYS A 156 -8.55 3.01 17.74
N ASP A 157 -8.67 1.71 17.49
CA ASP A 157 -8.96 0.72 18.53
C ASP A 157 -7.94 0.76 19.67
N HIS A 158 -6.70 1.13 19.39
CA HIS A 158 -5.65 1.43 20.36
C HIS A 158 -5.66 2.91 20.73
N ARG A 159 -6.52 3.30 21.67
CA ARG A 159 -6.77 4.71 22.04
C ARG A 159 -5.52 5.54 22.34
N ALA A 160 -4.46 4.93 22.88
CA ALA A 160 -3.22 5.61 23.20
C ALA A 160 -2.39 6.03 21.95
N LEU A 161 -2.73 5.53 20.76
CA LEU A 161 -2.13 5.93 19.50
C LEU A 161 -2.83 7.15 18.88
N ALA A 162 -4.02 7.55 19.37
CA ALA A 162 -4.74 8.68 18.81
C ALA A 162 -3.92 9.99 18.90
N GLY A 163 -4.05 10.84 17.90
CA GLY A 163 -3.31 12.08 17.76
C GLY A 163 -2.10 11.95 16.83
N ASP A 164 -1.15 12.85 17.00
CA ASP A 164 0.08 12.93 16.19
C ASP A 164 1.36 12.52 16.95
N ALA A 165 1.22 12.02 18.17
CA ALA A 165 2.34 11.71 19.06
C ALA A 165 3.28 10.64 18.45
N LEU A 166 2.72 9.62 17.79
CA LEU A 166 3.48 8.57 17.13
C LEU A 166 4.32 9.13 15.97
N SER A 167 3.71 9.87 15.06
CA SER A 167 4.39 10.45 13.90
C SER A 167 5.49 11.44 14.31
N ARG A 168 5.21 12.29 15.31
CA ARG A 168 6.22 13.20 15.86
C ARG A 168 7.38 12.46 16.51
N ARG A 169 7.09 11.37 17.26
CA ARG A 169 8.11 10.55 17.89
C ARG A 169 9.03 9.92 16.86
N TRP A 170 8.47 9.27 15.85
CA TRP A 170 9.26 8.59 14.82
C TRP A 170 10.08 9.57 13.97
N LYS A 171 9.49 10.70 13.57
CA LYS A 171 10.22 11.75 12.88
C LYS A 171 11.37 12.33 13.70
N GLY A 172 11.14 12.57 14.99
CA GLY A 172 12.18 13.08 15.89
C GLY A 172 13.30 12.09 16.16
N ARG A 173 12.99 10.76 16.21
CA ARG A 173 13.96 9.72 16.54
C ARG A 173 14.71 9.21 15.31
N TYR A 174 14.02 8.98 14.21
CA TYR A 174 14.58 8.31 13.02
C TYR A 174 14.85 9.26 11.85
N HIS A 175 14.37 10.50 11.93
CA HIS A 175 14.55 11.55 10.92
C HIS A 175 14.07 11.14 9.51
N VAL A 176 12.98 10.36 9.44
CA VAL A 176 12.37 9.91 8.19
C VAL A 176 10.90 10.31 8.12
N PRO A 177 10.33 10.48 6.91
CA PRO A 177 8.90 10.65 6.73
C PRO A 177 8.12 9.47 7.28
N VAL A 178 6.91 9.75 7.80
CA VAL A 178 5.99 8.76 8.35
C VAL A 178 4.69 8.81 7.56
N LEU A 179 4.24 7.66 7.08
CA LEU A 179 2.95 7.46 6.43
C LEU A 179 2.06 6.64 7.37
N LEU A 180 0.85 7.11 7.57
CA LEU A 180 -0.20 6.37 8.26
C LEU A 180 -1.31 6.03 7.28
N GLU A 181 -1.87 4.82 7.36
CA GLU A 181 -3.02 4.43 6.56
C GLU A 181 -3.95 3.54 7.39
N ASN A 182 -5.24 3.61 7.07
CA ASN A 182 -6.23 2.69 7.60
C ASN A 182 -6.01 1.29 7.01
N ASP A 183 -6.22 0.26 7.81
CA ASP A 183 -5.99 -1.15 7.45
C ASP A 183 -6.85 -1.61 6.27
N ILE A 184 -8.16 -1.30 6.27
CA ILE A 184 -9.04 -1.71 5.17
C ILE A 184 -8.80 -0.89 3.89
N ASN A 185 -8.44 0.38 3.97
CA ASN A 185 -8.04 1.16 2.80
C ASN A 185 -6.79 0.56 2.15
N ALA A 186 -5.80 0.20 2.97
CA ALA A 186 -4.60 -0.48 2.48
C ALA A 186 -4.94 -1.86 1.88
N ALA A 187 -5.83 -2.64 2.52
CA ALA A 187 -6.24 -3.94 1.99
C ALA A 187 -6.92 -3.82 0.62
N VAL A 188 -7.83 -2.87 0.45
CA VAL A 188 -8.49 -2.63 -0.85
C VAL A 188 -7.48 -2.21 -1.92
N LEU A 189 -6.51 -1.36 -1.55
CA LEU A 189 -5.42 -1.00 -2.46
C LEU A 189 -4.62 -2.24 -2.87
N GLY A 190 -4.23 -3.09 -1.91
CA GLY A 190 -3.49 -4.32 -2.21
C GLY A 190 -4.28 -5.29 -3.10
N TYR A 191 -5.57 -5.40 -2.85
CA TYR A 191 -6.48 -6.18 -3.69
C TYR A 191 -6.45 -5.70 -5.15
N VAL A 192 -6.66 -4.39 -5.40
CA VAL A 192 -6.68 -3.85 -6.76
C VAL A 192 -5.29 -3.86 -7.42
N GLN A 193 -4.22 -3.78 -6.65
CA GLN A 193 -2.84 -3.95 -7.16
C GLN A 193 -2.60 -5.38 -7.69
N GLY A 194 -3.21 -6.39 -7.08
CA GLY A 194 -3.12 -7.79 -7.48
C GLY A 194 -3.99 -8.15 -8.70
N LEU A 195 -4.91 -7.29 -9.13
CA LEU A 195 -5.78 -7.56 -10.27
C LEU A 195 -5.01 -7.44 -11.59
N PRO A 196 -5.28 -8.33 -12.57
CA PRO A 196 -4.67 -8.23 -13.90
C PRO A 196 -5.29 -7.09 -14.72
N GLY A 197 -4.50 -6.53 -15.63
CA GLY A 197 -4.97 -5.53 -16.60
C GLY A 197 -5.25 -4.17 -15.99
N GLU A 198 -5.99 -3.34 -16.73
CA GLU A 198 -6.40 -2.02 -16.28
C GLU A 198 -7.55 -2.12 -15.28
N VAL A 199 -7.48 -1.34 -14.21
CA VAL A 199 -8.53 -1.22 -13.18
C VAL A 199 -8.94 0.25 -13.15
N ALA A 200 -10.06 0.59 -13.76
CA ALA A 200 -10.53 1.98 -13.89
C ALA A 200 -11.65 2.32 -12.90
N GLY A 201 -12.51 1.35 -12.58
CA GLY A 201 -13.73 1.57 -11.80
C GLY A 201 -13.51 1.64 -10.28
N LEU A 202 -14.61 1.87 -9.57
CA LEU A 202 -14.61 1.89 -8.11
C LEU A 202 -14.65 0.46 -7.57
N THR A 203 -13.73 0.15 -6.66
CA THR A 203 -13.69 -1.09 -5.88
C THR A 203 -13.96 -0.78 -4.41
N ALA A 204 -14.86 -1.54 -3.78
CA ALA A 204 -15.10 -1.46 -2.35
C ALA A 204 -14.58 -2.72 -1.66
N GLY A 205 -13.92 -2.56 -0.52
CA GLY A 205 -13.61 -3.65 0.40
C GLY A 205 -14.35 -3.44 1.70
N LEU A 206 -15.02 -4.48 2.18
CA LEU A 206 -15.71 -4.46 3.46
C LEU A 206 -15.10 -5.52 4.38
N TYR A 207 -14.71 -5.11 5.58
CA TYR A 207 -14.19 -6.01 6.59
C TYR A 207 -15.21 -6.27 7.68
N PHE A 208 -15.45 -7.54 7.94
CA PHE A 208 -16.39 -8.03 8.96
C PHE A 208 -15.62 -8.81 10.03
N PRO A 209 -15.02 -8.12 11.01
CA PRO A 209 -14.29 -8.77 12.09
C PRO A 209 -15.23 -9.47 13.07
N GLY A 210 -14.76 -10.56 13.71
CA GLY A 210 -15.54 -11.25 14.73
C GLY A 210 -15.73 -10.47 16.04
N ARG A 211 -15.03 -9.34 16.24
CA ARG A 211 -14.99 -8.64 17.53
C ARG A 211 -15.33 -7.15 17.49
N PHE A 212 -15.10 -6.49 16.37
CA PHE A 212 -15.35 -5.05 16.20
C PHE A 212 -16.41 -4.81 15.14
N GLY A 213 -16.88 -3.56 15.00
CA GLY A 213 -17.81 -3.20 13.95
C GLY A 213 -17.21 -3.34 12.54
N PRO A 214 -18.04 -3.58 11.51
CA PRO A 214 -17.58 -3.62 10.15
C PRO A 214 -17.00 -2.28 9.69
N GLY A 215 -15.93 -2.36 8.89
CA GLY A 215 -15.33 -1.22 8.22
C GLY A 215 -15.38 -1.36 6.71
N MET A 216 -15.18 -0.24 5.99
CA MET A 216 -15.08 -0.24 4.52
C MET A 216 -13.94 0.67 4.07
N GLY A 217 -13.27 0.25 3.00
CA GLY A 217 -12.38 1.09 2.21
C GLY A 217 -12.84 1.16 0.77
N LEU A 218 -12.46 2.22 0.07
CA LEU A 218 -12.70 2.39 -1.35
C LEU A 218 -11.39 2.63 -2.11
N ALA A 219 -11.32 2.12 -3.33
CA ALA A 219 -10.27 2.46 -4.29
C ALA A 219 -10.89 2.85 -5.63
N LEU A 220 -10.44 3.96 -6.20
CA LEU A 220 -10.76 4.35 -7.57
C LEU A 220 -9.56 4.00 -8.45
N GLY A 221 -9.77 3.08 -9.38
CA GLY A 221 -8.65 2.47 -10.08
C GLY A 221 -7.70 1.81 -9.10
N ARG A 222 -6.42 2.18 -9.17
CA ARG A 222 -5.36 1.69 -8.25
C ARG A 222 -4.95 2.70 -7.17
N SER A 223 -5.86 3.62 -6.80
CA SER A 223 -5.60 4.62 -5.77
C SER A 223 -6.65 4.55 -4.65
N PRO A 224 -6.27 4.64 -3.38
CA PRO A 224 -7.21 4.72 -2.28
C PRO A 224 -8.11 5.95 -2.42
N TRP A 225 -9.38 5.80 -2.05
CA TRP A 225 -10.31 6.92 -1.96
C TRP A 225 -10.88 7.05 -0.54
N PRO A 226 -10.15 7.69 0.37
CA PRO A 226 -10.54 7.80 1.77
C PRO A 226 -11.68 8.78 2.02
N GLY A 227 -12.11 9.55 1.00
CA GLY A 227 -13.09 10.61 1.16
C GLY A 227 -12.55 11.79 1.98
N ARG A 228 -13.48 12.62 2.48
CA ARG A 228 -13.11 13.76 3.32
C ARG A 228 -12.65 13.25 4.68
N GLN A 229 -11.43 13.60 5.08
CA GLN A 229 -10.84 13.26 6.40
C GLN A 229 -10.88 11.76 6.75
N GLY A 230 -10.83 10.88 5.75
CA GLY A 230 -10.89 9.44 5.98
C GLY A 230 -12.24 8.90 6.47
N PHE A 231 -13.34 9.64 6.27
CA PHE A 231 -14.67 9.24 6.76
C PHE A 231 -15.37 8.17 5.93
N VAL A 232 -14.85 7.83 4.76
CA VAL A 232 -15.45 6.78 3.94
C VAL A 232 -15.34 5.45 4.65
N GLY A 233 -16.46 4.76 4.81
CA GLY A 233 -16.49 3.42 5.38
C GLY A 233 -16.77 3.31 6.86
N GLU A 234 -16.95 4.42 7.55
CA GLU A 234 -17.28 4.45 8.97
C GLU A 234 -18.76 4.04 9.23
N PHE A 235 -19.05 2.79 8.96
CA PHE A 235 -20.43 2.23 9.03
C PHE A 235 -21.10 2.35 10.38
N HIS A 236 -20.34 2.42 11.45
CA HIS A 236 -20.90 2.52 12.80
C HIS A 236 -21.74 3.81 12.98
N TYR A 237 -21.50 4.84 12.18
CA TYR A 237 -22.36 6.04 12.18
C TYR A 237 -23.69 5.81 11.46
N LEU A 238 -23.81 4.82 10.58
CA LEU A 238 -25.05 4.53 9.85
C LEU A 238 -25.96 3.54 10.60
N TYR A 239 -25.38 2.47 11.14
CA TYR A 239 -26.16 1.35 11.62
C TYR A 239 -25.99 1.06 13.12
N GLY A 240 -25.06 1.73 13.78
CA GLY A 240 -24.69 1.47 15.17
C GLY A 240 -23.82 0.20 15.31
N LEU A 241 -22.87 0.26 16.20
CA LEU A 241 -21.97 -0.86 16.52
C LEU A 241 -22.73 -2.05 17.14
N ASP A 242 -23.81 -1.79 17.84
CA ASP A 242 -24.57 -2.81 18.61
C ASP A 242 -25.17 -3.90 17.70
N GLN A 243 -25.51 -3.56 16.46
CA GLN A 243 -26.13 -4.55 15.56
C GLN A 243 -25.18 -5.66 15.14
N TRP A 244 -23.88 -5.37 15.01
CA TRP A 244 -22.86 -6.37 14.68
C TRP A 244 -22.30 -7.04 15.94
N ASN A 245 -21.91 -6.26 16.92
CA ASN A 245 -21.28 -6.77 18.15
C ASN A 245 -22.22 -7.63 19.01
N GLY A 246 -23.51 -7.41 18.94
CA GLY A 246 -24.53 -8.20 19.65
C GLY A 246 -25.04 -9.43 18.88
N MET A 247 -24.55 -9.65 17.65
CA MET A 247 -25.01 -10.75 16.78
C MET A 247 -24.25 -12.04 17.06
N ASP A 248 -24.94 -13.18 16.92
CA ASP A 248 -24.31 -14.49 16.91
C ASP A 248 -23.58 -14.71 15.58
N HIS A 249 -22.27 -14.50 15.56
CA HIS A 249 -21.42 -14.74 14.39
C HIS A 249 -21.29 -16.24 14.04
N GLY A 250 -21.71 -17.14 14.92
CA GLY A 250 -21.85 -18.57 14.65
C GLY A 250 -23.03 -18.90 13.73
N ASN A 251 -23.98 -17.96 13.54
CA ASN A 251 -25.13 -18.11 12.66
C ASN A 251 -24.83 -17.55 11.25
N PRO A 252 -24.56 -18.41 10.25
CA PRO A 252 -24.19 -17.93 8.91
C PRO A 252 -25.28 -17.10 8.24
N ALA A 253 -26.54 -17.47 8.43
CA ALA A 253 -27.66 -16.77 7.81
C ALA A 253 -27.79 -15.33 8.32
N ALA A 254 -27.52 -15.09 9.61
CA ALA A 254 -27.51 -13.76 10.20
C ALA A 254 -26.32 -12.92 9.70
N VAL A 255 -25.12 -13.53 9.61
CA VAL A 255 -23.92 -12.91 9.05
C VAL A 255 -24.14 -12.50 7.61
N GLU A 256 -24.62 -13.41 6.76
CA GLU A 256 -24.87 -13.17 5.34
C GLU A 256 -25.96 -12.12 5.09
N GLU A 257 -27.02 -12.10 5.88
CA GLU A 257 -28.06 -11.08 5.78
C GLU A 257 -27.54 -9.71 6.19
N THR A 258 -26.73 -9.66 7.23
CA THR A 258 -26.11 -8.40 7.66
C THR A 258 -25.12 -7.90 6.61
N ALA A 259 -24.24 -8.76 6.10
CA ALA A 259 -23.32 -8.40 5.02
C ALA A 259 -24.06 -7.90 3.77
N ALA A 260 -25.13 -8.60 3.36
CA ALA A 260 -25.96 -8.17 2.23
C ALA A 260 -26.62 -6.81 2.47
N ARG A 261 -27.03 -6.50 3.71
CA ARG A 261 -27.61 -5.18 4.05
C ARG A 261 -26.57 -4.05 3.91
N TYR A 262 -25.36 -4.23 4.43
CA TYR A 262 -24.27 -3.27 4.25
C TYR A 262 -23.94 -3.10 2.78
N LEU A 263 -23.84 -4.21 2.06
CA LEU A 263 -23.46 -4.19 0.65
C LEU A 263 -24.52 -3.49 -0.21
N ARG A 264 -25.82 -3.68 0.07
CA ARG A 264 -26.90 -2.92 -0.62
C ARG A 264 -26.73 -1.41 -0.43
N ALA A 265 -26.41 -0.96 0.81
CA ALA A 265 -26.16 0.44 1.07
C ALA A 265 -24.95 0.98 0.27
N VAL A 266 -23.86 0.21 0.22
CA VAL A 266 -22.66 0.57 -0.56
C VAL A 266 -22.97 0.64 -2.05
N CYS A 267 -23.71 -0.32 -2.60
CA CYS A 267 -24.11 -0.31 -4.01
C CYS A 267 -24.95 0.92 -4.36
N VAL A 268 -25.90 1.31 -3.50
CA VAL A 268 -26.75 2.48 -3.75
C VAL A 268 -26.00 3.80 -3.61
N MET A 269 -25.09 3.90 -2.64
CA MET A 269 -24.39 5.17 -2.34
C MET A 269 -23.16 5.41 -3.21
N ALA A 270 -22.39 4.35 -3.50
CA ALA A 270 -21.09 4.46 -4.17
C ALA A 270 -21.04 3.81 -5.55
N GLY A 271 -21.91 2.83 -5.82
CA GLY A 271 -21.98 2.16 -7.12
C GLY A 271 -20.69 1.44 -7.53
N PRO A 272 -20.04 0.62 -6.67
CA PRO A 272 -18.80 -0.03 -7.02
C PRO A 272 -19.01 -1.10 -8.10
N GLU A 273 -18.08 -1.20 -9.04
CA GLU A 273 -18.06 -2.30 -10.02
C GLU A 273 -17.71 -3.62 -9.37
N ARG A 274 -16.85 -3.57 -8.35
CA ARG A 274 -16.28 -4.73 -7.67
C ARG A 274 -16.31 -4.56 -6.18
N VAL A 275 -16.61 -5.64 -5.49
CA VAL A 275 -16.58 -5.69 -4.02
C VAL A 275 -15.79 -6.90 -3.54
N VAL A 276 -14.93 -6.70 -2.56
CA VAL A 276 -14.30 -7.77 -1.80
C VAL A 276 -14.78 -7.70 -0.35
N LEU A 277 -15.27 -8.82 0.18
CA LEU A 277 -15.64 -8.97 1.59
C LEU A 277 -14.52 -9.72 2.31
N TYR A 278 -14.06 -9.17 3.41
CA TYR A 278 -13.07 -9.79 4.29
C TYR A 278 -13.71 -10.22 5.61
N GLY A 279 -13.31 -11.37 6.12
CA GLY A 279 -13.69 -11.84 7.46
C GLY A 279 -13.70 -13.36 7.58
N ASP A 280 -13.21 -13.85 8.69
CA ASP A 280 -13.23 -15.27 9.07
C ASP A 280 -14.62 -15.79 9.42
N VAL A 281 -15.57 -14.88 9.63
CA VAL A 281 -16.99 -15.17 9.87
C VAL A 281 -17.70 -15.78 8.66
N PHE A 282 -17.18 -15.56 7.45
CA PHE A 282 -17.74 -16.10 6.22
C PHE A 282 -17.38 -17.57 6.03
N ARG A 283 -18.34 -18.35 5.52
CA ARG A 283 -18.20 -19.78 5.23
C ARG A 283 -18.13 -20.05 3.73
N PRO A 284 -17.66 -21.21 3.30
CA PRO A 284 -17.79 -21.63 1.92
C PRO A 284 -19.25 -21.51 1.44
N GLY A 285 -19.46 -20.82 0.32
CA GLY A 285 -20.81 -20.55 -0.22
C GLY A 285 -21.43 -19.21 0.18
N SER A 286 -20.89 -18.50 1.20
CA SER A 286 -21.41 -17.20 1.61
C SER A 286 -21.37 -16.16 0.49
N GLU A 287 -20.36 -16.20 -0.38
CA GLU A 287 -20.24 -15.31 -1.55
C GLU A 287 -21.48 -15.37 -2.43
N GLU A 288 -21.87 -16.55 -2.85
CA GLU A 288 -23.02 -16.76 -3.72
C GLU A 288 -24.33 -16.37 -3.01
N THR A 289 -24.48 -16.76 -1.75
CA THR A 289 -25.68 -16.42 -0.95
C THR A 289 -25.84 -14.90 -0.80
N ILE A 290 -24.76 -14.20 -0.47
CA ILE A 290 -24.79 -12.74 -0.30
C ILE A 290 -25.06 -12.06 -1.65
N ARG A 291 -24.40 -12.50 -2.71
CA ARG A 291 -24.60 -11.97 -4.06
C ARG A 291 -26.06 -12.09 -4.49
N GLN A 292 -26.65 -13.26 -4.34
CA GLN A 292 -28.08 -13.48 -4.67
C GLN A 292 -29.02 -12.57 -3.88
N LYS A 293 -28.77 -12.39 -2.57
CA LYS A 293 -29.57 -11.50 -1.71
C LYS A 293 -29.50 -10.03 -2.18
N VAL A 294 -28.33 -9.58 -2.62
CA VAL A 294 -28.11 -8.21 -3.12
C VAL A 294 -28.76 -8.05 -4.50
N GLU A 295 -28.45 -8.94 -5.44
CA GLU A 295 -28.96 -8.88 -6.81
C GLU A 295 -30.49 -8.97 -6.85
N LYS A 296 -31.12 -9.82 -6.04
CA LYS A 296 -32.57 -9.89 -5.91
C LYS A 296 -33.20 -8.54 -5.53
N THR A 297 -32.52 -7.75 -4.68
CA THR A 297 -32.99 -6.42 -4.29
C THR A 297 -32.97 -5.45 -5.47
N PHE A 298 -32.01 -5.60 -6.37
CA PHE A 298 -31.85 -4.78 -7.57
C PHE A 298 -32.42 -5.41 -8.84
N TYR A 299 -33.37 -6.34 -8.70
CA TYR A 299 -34.03 -7.03 -9.82
C TYR A 299 -33.05 -7.73 -10.78
N ASN A 300 -31.90 -8.19 -10.25
CA ASN A 300 -30.78 -8.81 -10.98
C ASN A 300 -30.19 -7.93 -12.10
N ALA A 301 -30.24 -6.62 -11.92
CA ALA A 301 -29.78 -5.66 -12.92
C ALA A 301 -28.43 -5.02 -12.61
N TYR A 302 -27.88 -5.22 -11.38
CA TYR A 302 -26.65 -4.55 -10.96
C TYR A 302 -25.39 -5.20 -11.56
N GLY A 303 -25.34 -6.54 -11.59
CA GLY A 303 -24.18 -7.27 -12.13
C GLY A 303 -22.96 -7.23 -11.17
N LEU A 304 -23.22 -7.38 -9.87
CA LEU A 304 -22.19 -7.26 -8.82
C LEU A 304 -21.06 -8.29 -8.98
N GLN A 305 -19.84 -7.81 -9.13
CA GLN A 305 -18.63 -8.62 -9.00
C GLN A 305 -18.26 -8.69 -7.52
N LEU A 306 -18.58 -9.81 -6.87
CA LEU A 306 -18.35 -10.06 -5.45
C LEU A 306 -17.31 -11.16 -5.27
N GLU A 307 -16.33 -10.92 -4.40
CA GLU A 307 -15.37 -11.91 -3.92
C GLU A 307 -15.37 -11.94 -2.39
N VAL A 308 -15.23 -13.11 -1.79
CA VAL A 308 -15.11 -13.28 -0.33
C VAL A 308 -13.73 -13.84 0.00
N ARG A 309 -12.98 -13.14 0.84
CA ARG A 309 -11.66 -13.54 1.37
C ARG A 309 -11.76 -13.65 2.89
N ARG A 310 -11.40 -14.80 3.45
CA ARG A 310 -11.45 -14.99 4.91
C ARG A 310 -10.35 -14.25 5.64
N ASP A 311 -9.22 -14.00 4.96
CA ASP A 311 -8.05 -13.31 5.50
C ASP A 311 -7.76 -12.04 4.68
N MET A 312 -7.71 -10.92 5.36
CA MET A 312 -7.36 -9.62 4.79
C MET A 312 -5.84 -9.43 4.71
N GLY A 313 -5.08 -10.17 5.50
CA GLY A 313 -3.65 -9.95 5.73
C GLY A 313 -2.80 -9.84 4.45
N PRO A 314 -2.92 -10.75 3.47
CA PRO A 314 -2.14 -10.68 2.23
C PRO A 314 -2.37 -9.38 1.44
N ASP A 315 -3.63 -8.95 1.31
CA ASP A 315 -3.97 -7.72 0.60
C ASP A 315 -3.55 -6.49 1.41
N TYR A 316 -3.72 -6.51 2.73
CA TYR A 316 -3.27 -5.44 3.62
C TYR A 316 -1.76 -5.24 3.53
N SER A 317 -0.98 -6.31 3.60
CA SER A 317 0.48 -6.25 3.42
C SER A 317 0.86 -5.69 2.05
N ALA A 318 0.23 -6.18 0.97
CA ALA A 318 0.48 -5.69 -0.38
C ALA A 318 0.18 -4.19 -0.55
N GLY A 319 -0.93 -3.72 0.00
CA GLY A 319 -1.32 -2.32 -0.06
C GLY A 319 -0.40 -1.40 0.73
N MET A 320 -0.08 -1.74 1.98
CA MET A 320 0.88 -0.99 2.79
C MET A 320 2.26 -0.92 2.15
N LYS A 321 2.74 -2.04 1.57
CA LYS A 321 3.98 -2.08 0.81
C LYS A 321 3.93 -1.12 -0.38
N ALA A 322 2.86 -1.13 -1.17
CA ALA A 322 2.71 -0.23 -2.31
C ALA A 322 2.75 1.25 -1.88
N LEU A 323 2.05 1.61 -0.81
CA LEU A 323 2.05 2.96 -0.24
C LEU A 323 3.43 3.38 0.26
N ALA A 324 4.11 2.51 1.00
CA ALA A 324 5.44 2.77 1.53
C ALA A 324 6.48 2.95 0.42
N LEU A 325 6.44 2.13 -0.63
CA LEU A 325 7.34 2.25 -1.78
C LEU A 325 7.06 3.52 -2.59
N ARG A 326 5.80 3.92 -2.75
CA ARG A 326 5.44 5.21 -3.37
C ARG A 326 5.99 6.37 -2.55
N GLN A 327 5.83 6.35 -1.23
CA GLN A 327 6.39 7.37 -0.33
C GLN A 327 7.94 7.39 -0.38
N LEU A 328 8.58 6.23 -0.43
CA LEU A 328 10.04 6.11 -0.55
C LEU A 328 10.53 6.76 -1.85
N LYS A 329 9.91 6.43 -2.99
CA LYS A 329 10.23 7.01 -4.29
C LYS A 329 10.02 8.52 -4.30
N HIS A 330 8.91 8.99 -3.72
CA HIS A 330 8.66 10.43 -3.57
C HIS A 330 9.72 11.13 -2.71
N THR A 331 10.14 10.51 -1.61
CA THR A 331 11.19 11.03 -0.72
C THR A 331 12.54 11.15 -1.44
N LEU A 332 12.88 10.16 -2.28
CA LEU A 332 14.18 10.12 -2.97
C LEU A 332 14.22 10.97 -4.24
N PHE A 333 13.12 11.08 -4.96
CA PHE A 333 13.09 11.64 -6.32
C PHE A 333 12.19 12.87 -6.46
N GLY A 334 11.42 13.21 -5.42
CA GLY A 334 10.49 14.34 -5.41
C GLY A 334 9.17 14.05 -6.14
N THR A 335 8.34 15.10 -6.28
CA THR A 335 7.00 15.03 -6.89
C THR A 335 7.00 14.74 -8.40
N ALA A 336 8.16 14.80 -9.06
CA ALA A 336 8.31 14.46 -10.48
C ALA A 336 8.25 12.94 -10.75
N TRP A 337 8.12 12.13 -9.69
CA TRP A 337 7.93 10.69 -9.79
C TRP A 337 6.43 10.41 -9.96
N GLU A 338 5.97 10.27 -11.19
CA GLU A 338 4.64 9.76 -11.51
C GLU A 338 4.76 8.27 -11.84
N GLU A 339 3.90 7.45 -11.25
CA GLU A 339 3.76 6.04 -11.63
C GLU A 339 2.90 5.99 -12.89
N GLU A 340 3.49 5.50 -13.99
CA GLU A 340 2.74 5.12 -15.20
C GLU A 340 1.91 3.85 -14.94
#